data_7e99f30c6fefa83aec26e7cd094779ec
#
_entry.id   7e99f30c6fefa83aec26e7cd094779ec
#
_cell.length_a   1.000
_cell.length_b   1.000
_cell.length_c   1.000
_cell.angle_alpha   90.00
_cell.angle_beta   90.00
_cell.angle_gamma   90.00
#
_symmetry.space_group_name_H-M   'P 1'
#
loop_
_entity.id
_entity.type
_entity.pdbx_description
1 polymer ?
#
loop_
_entity_poly.entity_id
_entity_poly.type
_entity_poly.pdbx_seq_one_letter_code
_entity_poly.pdbx_strand_id
1 'polypeptide(L)'
;MASTIKKLTSKYSLKSRYSNFGSCLRKVHIDGFRGINNLDLTLDFPVTAVSGLNGAGKSTLGQLAICGYKKPSTSNDYKRLYIVDFFPISVADPKPITDDAKTIYFYETDDYKKAQEVTISRAHSAWSGYKRQPERHCYYVGFTVYIPKIERRDLSVYGRASLEFTEKREIGKDVVKKMARIIGHKYDDVTFQGISHKKKESEIGIASRLGYSYSENNMGFGEGRILYTIDKLETCPEQSLFILEEPETSLHESAQYEFAKYLLDVCNRRHHQIILSTHSSVILNALPPEARKLITRDVNGVEIHHKISACHVRSILSSGHIRDLDICVEDVFAKILLTEAIRAKNKNILKAIAIHAIGDKDAVREAVKVLRKTGKKAIAVRDADVGQDITNHLLSFPGSRPPEVEVFGNITVAASIKEKYGIDISWILERDDVNDHHKIAEHIASEAETEEEVIRTFAIERYLEKITTEFDELIKNIEIYL
;
A
#
# COMPACT_ATOMS: atom_id res chain seq x y z
N MET A 1 -16.83 6.41 11.36
CA MET A 1 -15.47 6.30 10.80
C MET A 1 -14.81 7.67 10.56
N ALA A 2 -15.36 8.56 9.76
CA ALA A 2 -14.76 9.89 9.53
C ALA A 2 -14.45 10.68 10.83
N SER A 3 -15.37 10.67 11.82
CA SER A 3 -15.12 11.28 13.13
C SER A 3 -13.96 10.64 13.89
N THR A 4 -13.79 9.31 13.84
CA THR A 4 -12.69 8.61 14.49
C THR A 4 -11.35 8.92 13.81
N ILE A 5 -11.33 8.97 12.47
CA ILE A 5 -10.14 9.37 11.70
C ILE A 5 -9.74 10.80 12.09
N LYS A 6 -10.67 11.75 12.11
CA LYS A 6 -10.39 13.14 12.50
C LYS A 6 -9.82 13.24 13.93
N LYS A 7 -10.36 12.48 14.89
CA LYS A 7 -9.84 12.41 16.27
C LYS A 7 -8.41 11.84 16.28
N LEU A 8 -8.17 10.75 15.58
CA LEU A 8 -6.83 10.14 15.50
C LEU A 8 -5.81 11.05 14.83
N THR A 9 -6.18 11.74 13.73
CA THR A 9 -5.30 12.73 13.08
C THR A 9 -4.90 13.85 14.06
N SER A 10 -5.84 14.33 14.86
CA SER A 10 -5.55 15.34 15.89
C SER A 10 -4.62 14.79 16.98
N LYS A 11 -4.91 13.60 17.53
CA LYS A 11 -4.07 12.96 18.56
C LYS A 11 -2.67 12.60 18.04
N TYR A 12 -2.54 12.25 16.75
CA TYR A 12 -1.29 11.87 16.11
C TYR A 12 -0.55 13.04 15.45
N SER A 13 -1.04 14.27 15.60
CA SER A 13 -0.34 15.48 15.16
C SER A 13 1.00 15.62 15.92
N LEU A 14 2.00 16.25 15.31
CA LEU A 14 3.36 16.35 15.87
C LEU A 14 3.37 16.83 17.32
N LYS A 15 2.54 17.83 17.66
CA LYS A 15 2.49 18.42 19.03
C LYS A 15 1.85 17.49 20.07
N SER A 16 0.96 16.60 19.66
CA SER A 16 0.15 15.75 20.56
C SER A 16 0.57 14.29 20.55
N ARG A 17 1.45 13.92 19.62
CA ARG A 17 1.79 12.52 19.34
C ARG A 17 2.44 11.85 20.55
N TYR A 18 3.45 12.47 21.15
CA TYR A 18 4.15 11.90 22.29
C TYR A 18 3.23 11.71 23.50
N SER A 19 2.43 12.70 23.86
CA SER A 19 1.50 12.62 24.99
C SER A 19 0.44 11.53 24.83
N ASN A 20 0.02 11.24 23.60
CA ASN A 20 -0.96 10.18 23.33
C ASN A 20 -0.32 8.82 23.09
N PHE A 21 0.78 8.75 22.33
CA PHE A 21 1.32 7.47 21.83
C PHE A 21 2.71 7.14 22.39
N GLY A 22 3.24 7.97 23.32
CA GLY A 22 4.57 7.78 23.89
C GLY A 22 5.68 7.86 22.84
N SER A 23 6.80 7.17 23.09
CA SER A 23 7.92 7.08 22.16
C SER A 23 7.60 6.21 20.94
N CYS A 24 6.54 6.56 20.20
CA CYS A 24 6.17 5.83 18.98
C CYS A 24 7.17 6.07 17.85
N LEU A 25 7.23 5.13 16.90
CA LEU A 25 8.06 5.28 15.71
C LEU A 25 7.50 6.38 14.80
N ARG A 26 8.37 7.31 14.39
CA ARG A 26 8.11 8.27 13.31
C ARG A 26 8.53 7.69 11.95
N LYS A 27 9.70 7.06 11.93
CA LYS A 27 10.35 6.56 10.72
C LYS A 27 11.28 5.40 11.05
N VAL A 28 11.39 4.48 10.13
CA VAL A 28 12.42 3.43 10.15
C VAL A 28 13.17 3.52 8.82
N HIS A 29 14.46 3.77 8.89
CA HIS A 29 15.35 3.68 7.75
C HIS A 29 15.97 2.29 7.70
N ILE A 30 15.96 1.66 6.53
CA ILE A 30 16.34 0.26 6.33
C ILE A 30 17.37 0.18 5.22
N ASP A 31 18.49 -0.47 5.49
CA ASP A 31 19.57 -0.64 4.53
C ASP A 31 20.23 -2.02 4.68
N GLY A 32 20.37 -2.76 3.55
CA GLY A 32 21.05 -4.05 3.51
C GLY A 32 20.23 -5.28 3.89
N PHE A 33 18.89 -5.26 3.80
CA PHE A 33 18.02 -6.38 4.19
C PHE A 33 17.27 -6.96 2.99
N ARG A 34 17.55 -8.23 2.61
CA ARG A 34 16.84 -8.94 1.52
C ARG A 34 16.68 -8.10 0.25
N GLY A 35 17.74 -7.35 -0.13
CA GLY A 35 17.74 -6.47 -1.28
C GLY A 35 16.96 -5.16 -1.09
N ILE A 36 16.60 -4.82 0.15
CA ILE A 36 16.11 -3.48 0.50
C ILE A 36 17.33 -2.65 0.91
N ASN A 37 17.59 -1.59 0.16
CA ASN A 37 18.69 -0.66 0.39
C ASN A 37 18.15 0.77 0.41
N ASN A 38 18.63 1.58 1.36
CA ASN A 38 18.31 3.00 1.48
C ASN A 38 16.80 3.32 1.44
N LEU A 39 16.01 2.59 2.24
CA LEU A 39 14.55 2.70 2.23
C LEU A 39 14.02 3.36 3.52
N ASP A 40 13.17 4.36 3.38
CA ASP A 40 12.51 5.06 4.49
C ASP A 40 11.04 4.65 4.60
N LEU A 41 10.67 4.01 5.71
CA LEU A 41 9.28 3.79 6.10
C LEU A 41 8.84 4.89 7.06
N THR A 42 8.04 5.86 6.60
CA THR A 42 7.44 6.90 7.45
C THR A 42 6.08 6.45 8.00
N LEU A 43 5.82 6.78 9.27
CA LEU A 43 4.63 6.38 10.01
C LEU A 43 3.82 7.63 10.36
N ASP A 44 3.02 8.09 9.39
CA ASP A 44 2.31 9.38 9.45
C ASP A 44 0.94 9.28 10.14
N PHE A 45 0.50 8.06 10.48
CA PHE A 45 -0.77 7.76 11.13
C PHE A 45 -0.60 6.57 12.07
N PRO A 46 -1.36 6.45 13.18
CA PRO A 46 -1.15 5.37 14.15
C PRO A 46 -1.45 3.97 13.61
N VAL A 47 -2.26 3.85 12.57
CA VAL A 47 -2.46 2.61 11.79
C VAL A 47 -1.78 2.79 10.45
N THR A 48 -0.73 2.04 10.17
CA THR A 48 -0.03 2.06 8.88
C THR A 48 -0.23 0.74 8.16
N ALA A 49 -0.86 0.77 6.99
CA ALA A 49 -1.07 -0.40 6.14
C ALA A 49 -0.06 -0.41 5.00
N VAL A 50 0.75 -1.46 4.94
CA VAL A 50 1.74 -1.68 3.89
C VAL A 50 1.21 -2.74 2.93
N SER A 51 0.99 -2.37 1.68
CA SER A 51 0.57 -3.26 0.61
C SER A 51 1.65 -3.41 -0.46
N GLY A 52 1.51 -4.38 -1.33
CA GLY A 52 2.45 -4.66 -2.43
C GLY A 52 2.39 -6.12 -2.85
N LEU A 53 3.03 -6.45 -3.97
CA LEU A 53 3.10 -7.83 -4.48
C LEU A 53 3.83 -8.76 -3.50
N ASN A 54 3.65 -10.08 -3.70
CA ASN A 54 4.42 -11.08 -2.95
C ASN A 54 5.93 -10.91 -3.20
N GLY A 55 6.73 -11.05 -2.14
CA GLY A 55 8.17 -10.84 -2.23
C GLY A 55 8.63 -9.37 -2.30
N ALA A 56 7.73 -8.37 -2.31
CA ALA A 56 8.12 -6.96 -2.34
C ALA A 56 8.85 -6.49 -1.07
N GLY A 57 8.63 -7.17 0.09
CA GLY A 57 9.32 -6.82 1.34
C GLY A 57 8.39 -6.36 2.47
N LYS A 58 7.06 -6.49 2.34
CA LYS A 58 6.07 -6.08 3.36
C LYS A 58 6.40 -6.60 4.77
N SER A 59 6.56 -7.93 4.89
CA SER A 59 6.89 -8.56 6.17
C SER A 59 8.23 -8.10 6.73
N THR A 60 9.23 -7.88 5.86
CA THR A 60 10.54 -7.35 6.27
C THR A 60 10.42 -6.00 6.97
N LEU A 61 9.55 -5.09 6.48
CA LEU A 61 9.31 -3.80 7.11
C LEU A 61 8.71 -3.96 8.53
N GLY A 62 7.70 -4.80 8.69
CA GLY A 62 7.09 -5.09 9.99
C GLY A 62 8.07 -5.76 10.97
N GLN A 63 8.81 -6.76 10.48
CA GLN A 63 9.83 -7.49 11.25
C GLN A 63 10.93 -6.56 11.76
N LEU A 64 11.41 -5.63 10.94
CA LEU A 64 12.40 -4.65 11.38
C LEU A 64 11.79 -3.60 12.32
N ALA A 65 10.56 -3.15 12.09
CA ALA A 65 9.91 -2.18 12.95
C ALA A 65 9.74 -2.70 14.40
N ILE A 66 9.36 -3.99 14.58
CA ILE A 66 9.18 -4.56 15.91
C ILE A 66 10.52 -4.71 16.68
N CYS A 67 11.63 -4.88 15.96
CA CYS A 67 12.96 -4.94 16.57
C CYS A 67 13.44 -3.59 17.13
N GLY A 68 12.66 -2.51 16.92
CA GLY A 68 13.00 -1.14 17.30
C GLY A 68 12.94 -0.84 18.81
N TYR A 69 12.44 -1.75 19.66
CA TYR A 69 12.22 -1.44 21.08
C TYR A 69 12.84 -2.46 22.02
N LYS A 70 13.13 -2.00 23.24
CA LYS A 70 13.36 -2.89 24.39
C LYS A 70 12.01 -3.35 24.94
N LYS A 71 11.98 -4.58 25.41
CA LYS A 71 10.89 -5.07 26.24
C LYS A 71 10.98 -4.41 27.62
N PRO A 72 9.88 -3.84 28.16
CA PRO A 72 9.86 -3.32 29.51
C PRO A 72 10.28 -4.39 30.54
N SER A 73 11.07 -4.01 31.52
CA SER A 73 11.60 -4.93 32.55
C SER A 73 10.48 -5.58 33.38
N THR A 74 9.34 -4.91 33.50
CA THR A 74 8.16 -5.40 34.24
C THR A 74 7.31 -6.40 33.44
N SER A 75 7.58 -6.61 32.15
CA SER A 75 6.81 -7.50 31.29
C SER A 75 7.45 -8.88 31.24
N ASN A 76 6.65 -9.93 31.49
CA ASN A 76 7.07 -11.34 31.35
C ASN A 76 6.25 -12.11 30.33
N ASP A 77 5.27 -11.45 29.66
CA ASP A 77 4.24 -12.05 28.84
C ASP A 77 4.65 -12.39 27.41
N TYR A 78 5.84 -11.92 26.97
CA TYR A 78 6.35 -12.22 25.63
C TYR A 78 7.88 -12.18 25.56
N LYS A 79 8.45 -12.86 24.54
CA LYS A 79 9.88 -12.80 24.24
C LYS A 79 10.19 -11.56 23.40
N ARG A 80 11.20 -10.76 23.79
CA ARG A 80 11.73 -9.69 22.93
C ARG A 80 12.27 -10.29 21.64
N LEU A 81 11.94 -9.64 20.51
CA LEU A 81 12.42 -10.03 19.20
C LEU A 81 13.60 -9.15 18.78
N TYR A 82 14.60 -9.78 18.20
CA TYR A 82 15.81 -9.17 17.68
C TYR A 82 15.90 -9.38 16.17
N ILE A 83 16.74 -8.62 15.50
CA ILE A 83 16.94 -8.75 14.04
C ILE A 83 17.37 -10.18 13.70
N VAL A 84 18.21 -10.82 14.51
CA VAL A 84 18.66 -12.19 14.26
C VAL A 84 17.53 -13.23 14.33
N ASP A 85 16.44 -12.96 15.05
CA ASP A 85 15.30 -13.89 15.12
C ASP A 85 14.55 -13.97 13.76
N PHE A 86 14.60 -12.89 12.95
CA PHE A 86 13.96 -12.83 11.64
C PHE A 86 14.92 -13.02 10.45
N PHE A 87 16.20 -12.70 10.67
CA PHE A 87 17.24 -12.76 9.64
C PHE A 87 18.45 -13.59 10.14
N PRO A 88 18.23 -14.88 10.43
CA PRO A 88 19.32 -15.74 10.85
C PRO A 88 20.29 -15.94 9.67
N ILE A 89 21.58 -15.99 9.99
CA ILE A 89 22.61 -16.41 9.04
C ILE A 89 22.95 -17.85 9.34
N SER A 90 22.82 -18.72 8.35
CA SER A 90 23.06 -20.15 8.49
C SER A 90 23.61 -20.73 7.18
N VAL A 91 23.90 -22.00 7.15
CA VAL A 91 24.27 -22.72 5.93
C VAL A 91 23.13 -22.68 4.90
N ALA A 92 21.87 -22.71 5.37
CA ALA A 92 20.68 -22.61 4.51
C ALA A 92 20.38 -21.16 4.05
N ASP A 93 20.78 -20.17 4.86
CA ASP A 93 20.56 -18.74 4.62
C ASP A 93 21.89 -17.99 4.66
N PRO A 94 22.78 -18.15 3.66
CA PRO A 94 24.15 -17.64 3.74
C PRO A 94 24.25 -16.11 3.64
N LYS A 95 23.32 -15.45 2.96
CA LYS A 95 23.35 -13.98 2.74
C LYS A 95 21.95 -13.34 2.74
N PRO A 96 21.17 -13.43 3.84
CA PRO A 96 19.87 -12.75 3.93
C PRO A 96 20.00 -11.23 4.13
N ILE A 97 21.18 -10.77 4.53
CA ILE A 97 21.53 -9.36 4.82
C ILE A 97 22.95 -9.07 4.34
N THR A 98 23.28 -7.78 4.11
CA THR A 98 24.65 -7.34 3.82
C THR A 98 25.52 -7.26 5.08
N ASP A 99 26.83 -7.20 4.89
CA ASP A 99 27.78 -7.16 6.02
C ASP A 99 27.71 -5.84 6.83
N ASP A 100 27.27 -4.78 6.17
CA ASP A 100 27.09 -3.42 6.70
C ASP A 100 25.62 -3.06 6.97
N ALA A 101 24.74 -4.07 7.02
CA ALA A 101 23.31 -3.87 7.20
C ALA A 101 23.03 -3.03 8.46
N LYS A 102 22.12 -2.07 8.32
CA LYS A 102 21.72 -1.19 9.41
C LYS A 102 20.25 -0.82 9.33
N THR A 103 19.68 -0.52 10.50
CA THR A 103 18.36 0.06 10.64
C THR A 103 18.44 1.25 11.57
N ILE A 104 17.90 2.41 11.15
CA ILE A 104 17.86 3.61 11.98
C ILE A 104 16.41 3.87 12.35
N TYR A 105 16.16 3.94 13.65
CA TYR A 105 14.84 4.16 14.22
C TYR A 105 14.74 5.61 14.70
N PHE A 106 13.67 6.28 14.30
CA PHE A 106 13.34 7.64 14.74
C PHE A 106 12.09 7.60 15.61
N TYR A 107 12.25 7.92 16.88
CA TYR A 107 11.19 7.88 17.88
C TYR A 107 10.66 9.27 18.19
N GLU A 108 9.37 9.33 18.54
CA GLU A 108 8.76 10.53 19.09
C GLU A 108 9.35 10.84 20.47
N THR A 109 9.52 12.11 20.77
CA THR A 109 9.97 12.61 22.07
C THR A 109 9.02 13.69 22.58
N ASP A 110 9.17 14.08 23.83
CA ASP A 110 8.43 15.20 24.45
C ASP A 110 8.69 16.53 23.74
N ASP A 111 9.89 16.75 23.21
CA ASP A 111 10.18 17.83 22.27
C ASP A 111 9.78 17.41 20.85
N TYR A 112 8.56 17.76 20.44
CA TYR A 112 8.02 17.38 19.12
C TYR A 112 8.87 17.83 17.92
N LYS A 113 9.79 18.78 18.09
CA LYS A 113 10.71 19.24 17.04
C LYS A 113 11.88 18.30 16.85
N LYS A 114 12.17 17.43 17.82
CA LYS A 114 13.28 16.48 17.80
C LYS A 114 12.76 15.06 17.74
N ALA A 115 13.53 14.17 17.14
CA ALA A 115 13.34 12.74 17.24
C ALA A 115 14.53 12.12 17.93
N GLN A 116 14.31 11.12 18.78
CA GLN A 116 15.39 10.27 19.25
C GLN A 116 15.79 9.33 18.13
N GLU A 117 17.05 9.37 17.74
CA GLU A 117 17.61 8.49 16.72
C GLU A 117 18.41 7.36 17.36
N VAL A 118 18.14 6.13 16.93
CA VAL A 118 18.90 4.95 17.37
C VAL A 118 19.24 4.09 16.15
N THR A 119 20.53 3.91 15.93
CA THR A 119 21.04 3.03 14.87
C THR A 119 21.33 1.65 15.47
N ILE A 120 20.78 0.63 14.84
CA ILE A 120 21.17 -0.77 15.02
C ILE A 120 21.95 -1.16 13.77
N SER A 121 23.22 -1.48 13.94
CA SER A 121 24.10 -1.84 12.83
C SER A 121 24.78 -3.18 13.06
N ARG A 122 25.09 -3.85 11.97
CA ARG A 122 25.89 -5.06 11.95
C ARG A 122 27.36 -4.71 11.73
N ALA A 123 28.23 -5.26 12.54
CA ALA A 123 29.68 -5.20 12.33
C ALA A 123 30.21 -6.64 12.42
N HIS A 124 30.69 -7.18 11.30
CA HIS A 124 31.07 -8.58 11.15
C HIS A 124 29.90 -9.53 11.47
N SER A 125 29.93 -10.24 12.59
CA SER A 125 28.88 -11.16 13.02
C SER A 125 27.99 -10.62 14.14
N ALA A 126 28.31 -9.45 14.69
CA ALA A 126 27.62 -8.89 15.87
C ALA A 126 26.72 -7.70 15.52
N TRP A 127 25.60 -7.62 16.21
CA TRP A 127 24.67 -6.47 16.15
C TRP A 127 24.92 -5.55 17.34
N SER A 128 24.96 -4.24 17.09
CA SER A 128 25.18 -3.22 18.11
C SER A 128 24.07 -2.17 18.12
N GLY A 129 23.98 -1.36 19.18
CA GLY A 129 23.02 -0.24 19.28
C GLY A 129 21.77 -0.51 20.11
N TYR A 130 21.42 -1.76 20.43
CA TYR A 130 20.20 -2.14 21.15
C TYR A 130 20.03 -1.49 22.54
N LYS A 131 21.11 -1.09 23.20
CA LYS A 131 21.07 -0.50 24.55
C LYS A 131 20.40 0.88 24.61
N ARG A 132 20.36 1.62 23.48
CA ARG A 132 19.82 2.98 23.39
C ARG A 132 18.34 3.05 23.04
N GLN A 133 17.71 1.93 22.70
CA GLN A 133 16.30 1.87 22.34
C GLN A 133 15.41 2.22 23.52
N PRO A 134 14.29 2.92 23.32
CA PRO A 134 13.27 3.10 24.36
C PRO A 134 12.56 1.78 24.70
N GLU A 135 11.96 1.72 25.89
CA GLU A 135 11.10 0.61 26.27
C GLU A 135 9.69 0.78 25.74
N ARG A 136 9.13 -0.28 25.19
CA ARG A 136 7.74 -0.35 24.72
C ARG A 136 7.28 -1.80 24.61
N HIS A 137 6.01 -2.05 24.92
CA HIS A 137 5.38 -3.34 24.64
C HIS A 137 5.20 -3.51 23.13
N CYS A 138 5.66 -4.63 22.59
CA CYS A 138 5.64 -4.92 21.16
C CYS A 138 5.13 -6.32 20.88
N TYR A 139 4.11 -6.45 20.04
CA TYR A 139 3.46 -7.72 19.76
C TYR A 139 3.43 -8.00 18.26
N TYR A 140 3.91 -9.18 17.89
CA TYR A 140 3.85 -9.69 16.53
C TYR A 140 2.69 -10.67 16.39
N VAL A 141 1.70 -10.32 15.58
CA VAL A 141 0.49 -11.11 15.33
C VAL A 141 0.56 -11.62 13.89
N GLY A 142 1.20 -12.76 13.74
CA GLY A 142 1.35 -13.44 12.45
C GLY A 142 0.28 -14.50 12.20
N PHE A 143 0.53 -15.38 11.24
CA PHE A 143 -0.37 -16.47 10.90
C PHE A 143 -0.58 -17.46 12.06
N THR A 144 0.40 -17.58 12.94
CA THR A 144 0.37 -18.50 14.08
C THR A 144 -0.45 -18.03 15.29
N VAL A 145 -1.03 -16.81 15.24
CA VAL A 145 -1.88 -16.30 16.32
C VAL A 145 -3.07 -17.24 16.56
N TYR A 146 -3.58 -17.81 15.53
CA TYR A 146 -4.57 -18.86 15.55
C TYR A 146 -4.31 -19.84 14.41
N ILE A 147 -4.21 -21.11 14.73
CA ILE A 147 -4.09 -22.21 13.77
C ILE A 147 -5.20 -23.22 14.06
N PRO A 148 -6.07 -23.55 13.08
CA PRO A 148 -7.10 -24.54 13.26
C PRO A 148 -6.54 -25.86 13.78
N LYS A 149 -7.29 -26.52 14.62
CA LYS A 149 -6.86 -27.78 15.28
C LYS A 149 -6.35 -28.82 14.30
N ILE A 150 -7.00 -29.00 13.16
CA ILE A 150 -6.65 -29.99 12.15
C ILE A 150 -5.25 -29.79 11.57
N GLU A 151 -4.73 -28.55 11.60
CA GLU A 151 -3.40 -28.20 11.08
C GLU A 151 -2.33 -28.22 12.17
N ARG A 152 -2.70 -28.30 13.44
CA ARG A 152 -1.76 -28.41 14.56
C ARG A 152 -1.31 -29.87 14.74
N ARG A 153 -0.03 -30.10 14.82
CA ARG A 153 0.52 -31.47 15.04
C ARG A 153 0.55 -31.91 16.50
N ASP A 154 0.35 -31.01 17.44
CA ASP A 154 0.39 -31.24 18.89
C ASP A 154 -0.98 -31.61 19.52
N LEU A 155 -1.91 -32.01 18.71
CA LEU A 155 -3.35 -32.06 18.98
C LEU A 155 -3.90 -33.32 19.63
N SER A 156 -3.04 -34.18 20.11
CA SER A 156 -3.48 -35.22 21.07
C SER A 156 -4.17 -34.62 22.34
N VAL A 157 -3.94 -33.30 22.59
CA VAL A 157 -4.46 -32.59 23.75
C VAL A 157 -6.00 -32.50 23.78
N TYR A 158 -6.66 -32.40 22.63
CA TYR A 158 -8.11 -32.17 22.54
C TYR A 158 -8.90 -33.41 22.11
N GLY A 159 -8.27 -34.59 22.08
CA GLY A 159 -8.94 -35.83 21.83
C GLY A 159 -9.85 -36.24 23.00
N ARG A 160 -10.09 -37.54 23.18
CA ARG A 160 -10.85 -38.10 24.29
C ARG A 160 -10.16 -38.04 25.66
N ALA A 161 -9.03 -37.31 25.75
CA ALA A 161 -8.31 -37.13 27.02
C ALA A 161 -9.12 -36.23 27.97
N SER A 162 -9.08 -36.54 29.25
CA SER A 162 -9.62 -35.67 30.30
C SER A 162 -8.87 -34.34 30.29
N LEU A 163 -9.55 -33.25 29.97
CA LEU A 163 -9.09 -31.89 30.16
C LEU A 163 -9.58 -31.43 31.54
N GLU A 164 -8.68 -30.87 32.33
CA GLU A 164 -9.02 -30.14 33.55
C GLU A 164 -9.21 -28.67 33.18
N PHE A 165 -10.40 -28.14 33.43
CA PHE A 165 -10.66 -26.73 33.31
C PHE A 165 -10.10 -26.01 34.55
N THR A 166 -9.35 -24.94 34.28
CA THR A 166 -8.83 -24.04 35.30
C THR A 166 -9.63 -22.72 35.30
N GLU A 167 -8.99 -21.57 35.46
CA GLU A 167 -9.69 -20.29 35.51
C GLU A 167 -10.38 -19.94 34.20
N LYS A 168 -11.59 -19.40 34.31
CA LYS A 168 -12.35 -18.83 33.19
C LYS A 168 -12.12 -17.31 33.16
N ARG A 169 -11.70 -16.80 32.01
CA ARG A 169 -11.55 -15.37 31.77
C ARG A 169 -12.67 -14.89 30.86
N GLU A 170 -13.48 -13.98 31.35
CA GLU A 170 -14.55 -13.37 30.57
C GLU A 170 -14.02 -12.27 29.66
N ILE A 171 -14.56 -12.17 28.45
CA ILE A 171 -14.32 -11.07 27.53
C ILE A 171 -15.39 -10.01 27.78
N GLY A 172 -14.98 -8.76 27.90
CA GLY A 172 -15.91 -7.64 28.13
C GLY A 172 -17.01 -7.58 27.05
N LYS A 173 -18.26 -7.40 27.46
CA LYS A 173 -19.44 -7.38 26.55
C LYS A 173 -19.27 -6.46 25.34
N ASP A 174 -18.58 -5.31 25.50
CA ASP A 174 -18.33 -4.39 24.39
C ASP A 174 -17.32 -4.95 23.39
N VAL A 175 -16.36 -5.74 23.84
CA VAL A 175 -15.39 -6.44 22.97
C VAL A 175 -16.10 -7.53 22.17
N VAL A 176 -16.98 -8.30 22.84
CA VAL A 176 -17.83 -9.32 22.18
C VAL A 176 -18.72 -8.67 21.11
N LYS A 177 -19.34 -7.51 21.38
CA LYS A 177 -20.11 -6.77 20.37
C LYS A 177 -19.25 -6.35 19.17
N LYS A 178 -18.00 -5.94 19.37
CA LYS A 178 -17.07 -5.57 18.28
C LYS A 178 -16.71 -6.80 17.46
N MET A 179 -16.39 -7.92 18.09
CA MET A 179 -16.18 -9.21 17.43
C MET A 179 -17.39 -9.62 16.60
N ALA A 180 -18.59 -9.57 17.20
CA ALA A 180 -19.86 -9.90 16.54
C ALA A 180 -20.09 -9.04 15.27
N ARG A 181 -19.74 -7.75 15.33
CA ARG A 181 -19.86 -6.84 14.18
C ARG A 181 -18.89 -7.20 13.05
N ILE A 182 -17.66 -7.58 13.39
CA ILE A 182 -16.65 -7.98 12.39
C ILE A 182 -17.04 -9.29 11.73
N ILE A 183 -17.41 -10.28 12.52
CA ILE A 183 -17.76 -11.62 12.02
C ILE A 183 -19.15 -11.68 11.37
N GLY A 184 -20.02 -10.70 11.68
CA GLY A 184 -21.38 -10.62 11.14
C GLY A 184 -22.40 -11.51 11.89
N HIS A 185 -22.05 -11.99 13.10
CA HIS A 185 -22.90 -12.86 13.91
C HIS A 185 -23.02 -12.34 15.33
N LYS A 186 -24.19 -12.53 15.94
CA LYS A 186 -24.35 -12.31 17.38
C LYS A 186 -23.83 -13.51 18.15
N TYR A 187 -23.19 -13.24 19.27
CA TYR A 187 -22.77 -14.21 20.28
C TYR A 187 -23.59 -14.01 21.54
N ASP A 188 -23.96 -15.10 22.17
CA ASP A 188 -24.59 -15.12 23.49
C ASP A 188 -23.49 -14.87 24.55
N ASP A 189 -22.35 -15.54 24.39
CA ASP A 189 -21.16 -15.37 25.23
C ASP A 189 -19.88 -15.72 24.48
N VAL A 190 -18.75 -15.07 24.84
CA VAL A 190 -17.40 -15.42 24.37
C VAL A 190 -16.44 -15.31 25.54
N THR A 191 -15.70 -16.38 25.80
CA THR A 191 -14.80 -16.47 26.94
C THR A 191 -13.50 -17.16 26.57
N PHE A 192 -12.48 -17.00 27.40
CA PHE A 192 -11.30 -17.86 27.41
C PHE A 192 -11.37 -18.81 28.60
N GLN A 193 -11.19 -20.09 28.34
CA GLN A 193 -11.16 -21.13 29.34
C GLN A 193 -9.74 -21.65 29.51
N GLY A 194 -9.19 -21.50 30.70
CA GLY A 194 -7.94 -22.14 31.04
C GLY A 194 -8.09 -23.65 31.04
N ILE A 195 -7.11 -24.35 30.49
CA ILE A 195 -7.05 -25.80 30.43
C ILE A 195 -5.69 -26.28 30.94
N SER A 196 -5.69 -27.37 31.70
CA SER A 196 -4.49 -28.07 32.13
C SER A 196 -4.52 -29.50 31.60
N HIS A 197 -3.42 -29.95 31.03
CA HIS A 197 -3.20 -31.32 30.61
C HIS A 197 -1.75 -31.70 30.78
N LYS A 198 -1.46 -32.74 31.56
CA LYS A 198 -0.08 -33.24 31.82
C LYS A 198 0.92 -32.14 32.17
N LYS A 199 0.56 -31.24 33.10
CA LYS A 199 1.37 -30.10 33.56
C LYS A 199 1.62 -29.00 32.52
N LYS A 200 0.90 -29.02 31.37
CA LYS A 200 0.89 -27.90 30.43
C LYS A 200 -0.40 -27.13 30.63
N GLU A 201 -0.26 -25.84 30.85
CA GLU A 201 -1.37 -24.90 30.96
C GLU A 201 -1.47 -24.11 29.65
N SER A 202 -2.69 -23.91 29.22
CA SER A 202 -3.01 -23.09 28.06
C SER A 202 -4.43 -22.52 28.19
N GLU A 203 -4.78 -21.58 27.35
CA GLU A 203 -6.10 -20.97 27.28
C GLU A 203 -6.74 -21.30 25.93
N ILE A 204 -8.01 -21.61 25.90
CA ILE A 204 -8.79 -21.82 24.67
C ILE A 204 -9.98 -20.89 24.62
N GLY A 205 -10.23 -20.30 23.43
CA GLY A 205 -11.43 -19.51 23.19
C GLY A 205 -12.68 -20.39 23.11
N ILE A 206 -13.75 -19.99 23.79
CA ILE A 206 -15.07 -20.63 23.73
C ILE A 206 -16.08 -19.56 23.34
N ALA A 207 -16.93 -19.87 22.36
CA ALA A 207 -18.07 -19.06 21.96
C ALA A 207 -19.37 -19.80 22.14
N SER A 208 -20.41 -19.05 22.52
CA SER A 208 -21.78 -19.56 22.57
C SER A 208 -22.68 -18.77 21.64
N ARG A 209 -23.46 -19.47 20.83
CA ARG A 209 -24.34 -18.89 19.83
C ARG A 209 -25.49 -19.81 19.46
N LEU A 210 -26.71 -19.26 19.36
CA LEU A 210 -27.91 -20.00 18.96
C LEU A 210 -28.14 -21.27 19.79
N GLY A 211 -27.83 -21.26 21.09
CA GLY A 211 -27.93 -22.39 21.99
C GLY A 211 -26.81 -23.43 21.88
N TYR A 212 -25.83 -23.23 21.02
CA TYR A 212 -24.65 -24.08 20.90
C TYR A 212 -23.44 -23.40 21.55
N SER A 213 -22.60 -24.18 22.23
CA SER A 213 -21.31 -23.74 22.78
C SER A 213 -20.20 -24.56 22.14
N TYR A 214 -19.16 -23.88 21.66
CA TYR A 214 -18.05 -24.52 20.97
C TYR A 214 -16.75 -23.80 21.26
N SER A 215 -15.67 -24.57 21.29
CA SER A 215 -14.33 -24.01 21.45
C SER A 215 -13.71 -23.66 20.08
N GLU A 216 -12.52 -23.04 20.14
CA GLU A 216 -11.69 -22.73 18.96
C GLU A 216 -11.52 -23.92 18.00
N ASN A 217 -11.69 -25.17 18.49
CA ASN A 217 -11.60 -26.37 17.67
C ASN A 217 -12.67 -26.46 16.58
N ASN A 218 -13.81 -25.80 16.80
CA ASN A 218 -14.97 -25.77 15.90
C ASN A 218 -15.23 -24.36 15.37
N MET A 219 -14.37 -23.40 15.66
CA MET A 219 -14.43 -22.06 15.05
C MET A 219 -13.91 -22.10 13.61
N GLY A 220 -14.52 -21.32 12.74
CA GLY A 220 -13.95 -21.02 11.45
C GLY A 220 -12.61 -20.28 11.59
N PHE A 221 -11.72 -20.41 10.60
CA PHE A 221 -10.37 -19.79 10.66
C PHE A 221 -10.44 -18.28 10.90
N GLY A 222 -11.30 -17.56 10.15
CA GLY A 222 -11.49 -16.12 10.33
C GLY A 222 -12.03 -15.74 11.70
N GLU A 223 -12.97 -16.54 12.23
CA GLU A 223 -13.59 -16.35 13.56
C GLU A 223 -12.53 -16.44 14.67
N GLY A 224 -11.80 -17.56 14.70
CA GLY A 224 -10.77 -17.77 15.71
C GLY A 224 -9.65 -16.73 15.61
N ARG A 225 -9.21 -16.41 14.39
CA ARG A 225 -8.16 -15.39 14.18
C ARG A 225 -8.59 -14.01 14.68
N ILE A 226 -9.83 -13.60 14.42
CA ILE A 226 -10.36 -12.34 14.94
C ILE A 226 -10.46 -12.35 16.44
N LEU A 227 -10.96 -13.45 17.06
CA LEU A 227 -11.04 -13.58 18.50
C LEU A 227 -9.69 -13.34 19.17
N TYR A 228 -8.65 -14.06 18.75
CA TYR A 228 -7.31 -13.93 19.32
C TYR A 228 -6.65 -12.59 19.04
N THR A 229 -6.88 -12.03 17.84
CA THR A 229 -6.34 -10.70 17.49
C THR A 229 -6.96 -9.60 18.32
N ILE A 230 -8.28 -9.61 18.48
CA ILE A 230 -9.01 -8.63 19.30
C ILE A 230 -8.60 -8.77 20.76
N ASP A 231 -8.54 -10.00 21.29
CA ASP A 231 -8.12 -10.24 22.66
C ASP A 231 -6.74 -9.63 22.94
N LYS A 232 -5.77 -9.86 22.06
CA LYS A 232 -4.43 -9.24 22.19
C LYS A 232 -4.50 -7.71 22.16
N LEU A 233 -5.24 -7.12 21.24
CA LEU A 233 -5.36 -5.66 21.13
C LEU A 233 -6.07 -5.02 22.33
N GLU A 234 -6.99 -5.73 22.98
CA GLU A 234 -7.77 -5.21 24.12
C GLU A 234 -7.09 -5.49 25.49
N THR A 235 -6.29 -6.54 25.61
CA THR A 235 -5.68 -6.94 26.90
C THR A 235 -4.25 -6.44 27.10
N CYS A 236 -3.48 -6.27 26.02
CA CYS A 236 -2.12 -5.78 26.09
C CYS A 236 -2.05 -4.33 26.60
N PRO A 237 -0.95 -3.90 27.25
CA PRO A 237 -0.80 -2.54 27.76
C PRO A 237 -1.06 -1.47 26.71
N GLU A 238 -1.60 -0.32 27.13
CA GLU A 238 -1.80 0.83 26.25
C GLU A 238 -0.49 1.32 25.62
N GLN A 239 -0.60 2.08 24.55
CA GLN A 239 0.56 2.59 23.79
C GLN A 239 1.50 1.50 23.25
N SER A 240 1.03 0.24 23.11
CA SER A 240 1.83 -0.84 22.53
C SER A 240 2.03 -0.68 21.01
N LEU A 241 3.10 -1.29 20.47
CA LEU A 241 3.29 -1.48 19.04
C LEU A 241 2.79 -2.87 18.65
N PHE A 242 1.97 -2.92 17.61
CA PHE A 242 1.52 -4.17 17.00
C PHE A 242 1.97 -4.27 15.54
N ILE A 243 2.49 -5.43 15.19
CA ILE A 243 2.71 -5.83 13.80
C ILE A 243 1.68 -6.91 13.47
N LEU A 244 0.81 -6.65 12.49
CA LEU A 244 -0.23 -7.59 12.04
C LEU A 244 0.11 -8.08 10.62
N GLU A 245 0.33 -9.38 10.46
CA GLU A 245 0.61 -9.98 9.16
C GLU A 245 -0.68 -10.50 8.53
N GLU A 246 -1.09 -9.84 7.44
CA GLU A 246 -2.28 -10.20 6.63
C GLU A 246 -3.49 -10.59 7.49
N PRO A 247 -3.94 -9.70 8.40
CA PRO A 247 -4.98 -10.02 9.37
C PRO A 247 -6.34 -10.29 8.72
N GLU A 248 -6.51 -9.90 7.46
CA GLU A 248 -7.71 -10.13 6.66
C GLU A 248 -7.87 -11.55 6.12
N THR A 249 -6.86 -12.40 6.24
CA THR A 249 -6.90 -13.76 5.71
C THR A 249 -8.13 -14.52 6.25
N SER A 250 -8.92 -15.09 5.36
CA SER A 250 -10.18 -15.79 5.65
C SER A 250 -11.33 -14.90 6.15
N LEU A 251 -11.25 -13.59 5.94
CA LEU A 251 -12.37 -12.66 6.16
C LEU A 251 -12.99 -12.26 4.81
N HIS A 252 -14.32 -12.26 4.73
CA HIS A 252 -15.00 -11.66 3.59
C HIS A 252 -14.94 -10.11 3.64
N GLU A 253 -15.18 -9.44 2.53
CA GLU A 253 -14.96 -8.00 2.38
C GLU A 253 -15.67 -7.15 3.45
N SER A 254 -16.90 -7.45 3.83
CA SER A 254 -17.59 -6.69 4.87
C SER A 254 -16.94 -6.86 6.25
N ALA A 255 -16.42 -8.06 6.56
CA ALA A 255 -15.65 -8.30 7.78
C ALA A 255 -14.31 -7.55 7.78
N GLN A 256 -13.63 -7.49 6.64
CA GLN A 256 -12.39 -6.72 6.47
C GLN A 256 -12.64 -5.21 6.71
N TYR A 257 -13.75 -4.68 6.20
CA TYR A 257 -14.15 -3.28 6.42
C TYR A 257 -14.42 -3.00 7.91
N GLU A 258 -15.22 -3.84 8.56
CA GLU A 258 -15.51 -3.68 10.00
C GLU A 258 -14.26 -3.88 10.86
N PHE A 259 -13.35 -4.78 10.47
CA PHE A 259 -12.06 -4.95 11.14
C PHE A 259 -11.19 -3.70 11.02
N ALA A 260 -11.10 -3.09 9.84
CA ALA A 260 -10.37 -1.82 9.68
C ALA A 260 -10.95 -0.70 10.55
N LYS A 261 -12.28 -0.60 10.66
CA LYS A 261 -12.95 0.33 11.59
C LYS A 261 -12.60 0.03 13.04
N TYR A 262 -12.52 -1.24 13.41
CA TYR A 262 -12.12 -1.67 14.75
C TYR A 262 -10.66 -1.27 15.04
N LEU A 263 -9.73 -1.45 14.09
CA LEU A 263 -8.34 -1.00 14.28
C LEU A 263 -8.24 0.50 14.54
N LEU A 264 -9.02 1.32 13.85
CA LEU A 264 -9.11 2.76 14.12
C LEU A 264 -9.67 3.04 15.51
N ASP A 265 -10.71 2.32 15.93
CA ASP A 265 -11.34 2.49 17.24
C ASP A 265 -10.39 2.11 18.38
N VAL A 266 -9.74 0.95 18.30
CA VAL A 266 -8.81 0.50 19.35
C VAL A 266 -7.60 1.42 19.46
N CYS A 267 -7.03 1.92 18.35
CA CYS A 267 -5.98 2.92 18.40
C CYS A 267 -6.43 4.24 19.03
N ASN A 268 -7.68 4.66 18.79
CA ASN A 268 -8.22 5.87 19.40
C ASN A 268 -8.45 5.73 20.92
N ARG A 269 -8.78 4.54 21.42
CA ARG A 269 -9.04 4.26 22.85
C ARG A 269 -7.78 3.91 23.61
N ARG A 270 -6.93 3.06 23.04
CA ARG A 270 -5.77 2.48 23.71
C ARG A 270 -4.42 3.04 23.23
N HIS A 271 -4.47 3.98 22.29
CA HIS A 271 -3.29 4.66 21.76
C HIS A 271 -2.20 3.72 21.21
N HIS A 272 -2.59 2.55 20.69
CA HIS A 272 -1.68 1.64 20.02
C HIS A 272 -1.17 2.22 18.70
N GLN A 273 0.07 1.87 18.35
CA GLN A 273 0.60 2.04 17.02
C GLN A 273 0.55 0.67 16.31
N ILE A 274 -0.08 0.62 15.15
CA ILE A 274 -0.27 -0.62 14.40
C ILE A 274 0.37 -0.49 13.03
N ILE A 275 1.21 -1.44 12.66
CA ILE A 275 1.72 -1.62 11.31
C ILE A 275 1.17 -2.95 10.81
N LEU A 276 0.45 -2.93 9.68
CA LEU A 276 -0.09 -4.16 9.11
C LEU A 276 0.36 -4.35 7.67
N SER A 277 0.67 -5.59 7.30
CA SER A 277 0.77 -5.99 5.91
C SER A 277 -0.61 -6.40 5.41
N THR A 278 -0.98 -6.02 4.18
CA THR A 278 -2.29 -6.36 3.62
C THR A 278 -2.30 -6.38 2.10
N HIS A 279 -3.09 -7.28 1.53
CA HIS A 279 -3.48 -7.30 0.13
C HIS A 279 -4.92 -6.78 -0.09
N SER A 280 -5.62 -6.44 0.98
CA SER A 280 -7.03 -6.02 0.92
C SER A 280 -7.18 -4.55 0.49
N SER A 281 -7.75 -4.35 -0.68
CA SER A 281 -8.20 -3.01 -1.10
C SER A 281 -9.31 -2.46 -0.21
N VAL A 282 -10.10 -3.33 0.44
CA VAL A 282 -11.17 -2.95 1.37
C VAL A 282 -10.60 -2.34 2.63
N ILE A 283 -9.57 -2.97 3.24
CA ILE A 283 -8.87 -2.40 4.41
C ILE A 283 -8.23 -1.07 4.03
N LEU A 284 -7.54 -1.01 2.89
CA LEU A 284 -6.91 0.23 2.42
C LEU A 284 -7.93 1.35 2.21
N ASN A 285 -9.09 1.06 1.61
CA ASN A 285 -10.17 2.05 1.42
C ASN A 285 -10.73 2.59 2.74
N ALA A 286 -10.79 1.75 3.77
CA ALA A 286 -11.28 2.14 5.09
C ALA A 286 -10.30 3.03 5.88
N LEU A 287 -9.02 3.07 5.50
CA LEU A 287 -7.99 3.88 6.14
C LEU A 287 -7.78 5.21 5.42
N PRO A 288 -7.32 6.28 6.10
CA PRO A 288 -6.99 7.53 5.45
C PRO A 288 -5.72 7.43 4.57
N PRO A 289 -5.50 8.35 3.62
CA PRO A 289 -4.33 8.31 2.73
C PRO A 289 -2.97 8.24 3.47
N GLU A 290 -2.85 8.95 4.59
CA GLU A 290 -1.62 8.97 5.42
C GLU A 290 -1.24 7.58 5.96
N ALA A 291 -2.24 6.72 6.14
CA ALA A 291 -2.06 5.36 6.63
C ALA A 291 -1.58 4.38 5.55
N ARG A 292 -1.70 4.74 4.26
CA ARG A 292 -1.50 3.80 3.14
C ARG A 292 -0.09 3.91 2.58
N LYS A 293 0.58 2.77 2.49
CA LYS A 293 1.90 2.62 1.88
C LYS A 293 1.84 1.48 0.86
N LEU A 294 2.45 1.68 -0.29
CA LEU A 294 2.66 0.63 -1.28
C LEU A 294 4.15 0.40 -1.43
N ILE A 295 4.59 -0.83 -1.23
CA ILE A 295 5.95 -1.24 -1.51
C ILE A 295 6.01 -1.94 -2.87
N THR A 296 6.91 -1.49 -3.72
CA THR A 296 7.18 -2.08 -5.03
C THR A 296 8.63 -2.56 -5.08
N ARG A 297 8.87 -3.61 -5.85
CA ARG A 297 10.20 -4.16 -6.11
C ARG A 297 10.35 -4.37 -7.60
N ASP A 298 11.40 -3.86 -8.18
CA ASP A 298 11.78 -4.11 -9.57
C ASP A 298 13.30 -4.32 -9.70
N VAL A 299 13.82 -4.26 -10.92
CA VAL A 299 15.25 -4.43 -11.21
C VAL A 299 16.14 -3.34 -10.62
N ASN A 300 15.58 -2.17 -10.32
CA ASN A 300 16.29 -1.02 -9.76
C ASN A 300 16.30 -1.05 -8.22
N GLY A 301 15.50 -1.91 -7.60
CA GLY A 301 15.43 -2.04 -6.14
C GLY A 301 14.02 -2.04 -5.56
N VAL A 302 13.91 -1.53 -4.35
CA VAL A 302 12.67 -1.50 -3.58
C VAL A 302 12.31 -0.04 -3.26
N GLU A 303 11.07 0.34 -3.54
CA GLU A 303 10.55 1.67 -3.28
C GLU A 303 9.27 1.63 -2.44
N ILE A 304 9.04 2.67 -1.64
CA ILE A 304 7.79 2.89 -0.92
C ILE A 304 7.08 4.13 -1.48
N HIS A 305 5.82 3.94 -1.88
CA HIS A 305 4.92 5.01 -2.29
C HIS A 305 3.98 5.35 -1.13
N HIS A 306 3.90 6.64 -0.79
CA HIS A 306 3.11 7.15 0.33
C HIS A 306 1.77 7.70 -0.14
N LYS A 307 0.75 7.69 0.73
CA LYS A 307 -0.58 8.28 0.50
C LYS A 307 -1.29 7.79 -0.76
N ILE A 308 -0.97 6.57 -1.17
CA ILE A 308 -1.50 5.99 -2.40
C ILE A 308 -3.00 5.70 -2.30
N SER A 309 -3.72 5.81 -3.41
CA SER A 309 -5.13 5.40 -3.44
C SER A 309 -5.26 3.88 -3.38
N ALA A 310 -6.31 3.40 -2.73
CA ALA A 310 -6.57 1.96 -2.66
C ALA A 310 -6.88 1.35 -4.04
N CYS A 311 -7.45 2.15 -4.93
CA CYS A 311 -7.72 1.77 -6.31
C CYS A 311 -6.42 1.52 -7.08
N HIS A 312 -5.44 2.41 -6.95
CA HIS A 312 -4.12 2.24 -7.57
C HIS A 312 -3.41 0.98 -7.03
N VAL A 313 -3.46 0.74 -5.71
CA VAL A 313 -2.92 -0.51 -5.13
C VAL A 313 -3.60 -1.73 -5.73
N ARG A 314 -4.94 -1.74 -5.82
CA ARG A 314 -5.71 -2.83 -6.41
C ARG A 314 -5.31 -3.12 -7.85
N SER A 315 -5.09 -2.08 -8.64
CA SER A 315 -4.63 -2.21 -10.02
C SER A 315 -3.24 -2.85 -10.12
N ILE A 316 -2.30 -2.40 -9.28
CA ILE A 316 -0.95 -2.99 -9.23
C ILE A 316 -1.01 -4.46 -8.79
N LEU A 317 -1.78 -4.79 -7.74
CA LEU A 317 -1.94 -6.16 -7.25
C LEU A 317 -2.59 -7.09 -8.27
N SER A 318 -3.47 -6.55 -9.13
CA SER A 318 -4.10 -7.29 -10.23
C SER A 318 -3.24 -7.33 -11.50
N SER A 319 -2.01 -6.82 -11.48
CA SER A 319 -1.14 -6.69 -12.67
C SER A 319 -1.81 -5.95 -13.83
N GLY A 320 -2.70 -5.00 -13.52
CA GLY A 320 -3.43 -4.19 -14.51
C GLY A 320 -4.67 -4.86 -15.12
N HIS A 321 -5.06 -6.06 -14.64
CA HIS A 321 -6.33 -6.68 -15.06
C HIS A 321 -7.56 -5.89 -14.59
N ILE A 322 -7.44 -5.19 -13.48
CA ILE A 322 -8.47 -4.28 -12.95
C ILE A 322 -7.95 -2.86 -13.13
N ARG A 323 -8.57 -2.09 -14.02
CA ARG A 323 -8.26 -0.69 -14.27
C ARG A 323 -9.33 0.17 -13.63
N ASP A 324 -8.90 1.21 -12.94
CA ASP A 324 -9.78 2.00 -12.07
C ASP A 324 -10.15 3.37 -12.66
N LEU A 325 -9.46 3.80 -13.71
CA LEU A 325 -9.71 5.07 -14.38
C LEU A 325 -9.72 4.87 -15.90
N ASP A 326 -10.80 5.24 -16.54
CA ASP A 326 -10.89 5.35 -17.99
C ASP A 326 -10.49 6.78 -18.42
N ILE A 327 -9.52 6.91 -19.31
CA ILE A 327 -9.08 8.18 -19.89
C ILE A 327 -9.47 8.19 -21.37
N CYS A 328 -10.29 9.14 -21.76
CA CYS A 328 -10.71 9.33 -23.13
C CYS A 328 -9.83 10.40 -23.79
N VAL A 329 -9.28 10.11 -24.95
CA VAL A 329 -8.50 11.02 -25.80
C VAL A 329 -9.08 11.04 -27.20
N GLU A 330 -8.69 12.02 -28.02
CA GLU A 330 -9.29 12.21 -29.33
C GLU A 330 -8.85 11.10 -30.29
N ASP A 331 -7.57 10.84 -30.42
CA ASP A 331 -7.05 9.90 -31.41
C ASP A 331 -5.95 8.97 -30.89
N VAL A 332 -5.38 8.20 -31.81
CA VAL A 332 -4.31 7.24 -31.50
C VAL A 332 -3.00 7.95 -31.18
N PHE A 333 -2.70 9.10 -31.81
CA PHE A 333 -1.48 9.86 -31.54
C PHE A 333 -1.50 10.41 -30.09
N ALA A 334 -2.60 11.05 -29.70
CA ALA A 334 -2.84 11.52 -28.34
C ALA A 334 -2.75 10.38 -27.30
N LYS A 335 -3.27 9.17 -27.63
CA LYS A 335 -3.14 7.99 -26.80
C LYS A 335 -1.68 7.56 -26.62
N ILE A 336 -0.89 7.51 -27.69
CA ILE A 336 0.52 7.12 -27.61
C ILE A 336 1.29 8.16 -26.82
N LEU A 337 1.11 9.45 -27.10
CA LEU A 337 1.77 10.56 -26.43
C LEU A 337 1.51 10.52 -24.91
N LEU A 338 0.24 10.38 -24.50
CA LEU A 338 -0.12 10.30 -23.09
C LEU A 338 0.47 9.05 -22.42
N THR A 339 0.46 7.91 -23.12
CA THR A 339 1.03 6.66 -22.62
C THR A 339 2.53 6.80 -22.34
N GLU A 340 3.29 7.36 -23.30
CA GLU A 340 4.74 7.52 -23.16
C GLU A 340 5.10 8.61 -22.13
N ALA A 341 4.35 9.71 -22.08
CA ALA A 341 4.53 10.74 -21.06
C ALA A 341 4.34 10.18 -19.64
N ILE A 342 3.28 9.39 -19.43
CA ILE A 342 3.06 8.71 -18.13
C ILE A 342 4.15 7.67 -17.87
N ARG A 343 4.57 6.89 -18.87
CA ARG A 343 5.64 5.88 -18.72
C ARG A 343 6.95 6.51 -18.26
N ALA A 344 7.32 7.65 -18.83
CA ALA A 344 8.53 8.38 -18.49
C ALA A 344 8.55 8.89 -17.04
N LYS A 345 7.38 9.23 -16.48
CA LYS A 345 7.25 9.81 -15.12
C LYS A 345 6.89 8.77 -14.07
N ASN A 346 5.88 7.97 -14.31
CA ASN A 346 5.40 6.97 -13.35
C ASN A 346 4.70 5.80 -14.07
N LYS A 347 5.48 4.81 -14.50
CA LYS A 347 4.98 3.60 -15.19
C LYS A 347 3.89 2.82 -14.43
N ASN A 348 3.82 3.00 -13.08
CA ASN A 348 2.84 2.28 -12.27
C ASN A 348 1.41 2.80 -12.50
N ILE A 349 1.25 4.06 -12.92
CA ILE A 349 -0.06 4.63 -13.28
C ILE A 349 -0.67 3.87 -14.47
N LEU A 350 0.14 3.44 -15.45
CA LEU A 350 -0.34 2.72 -16.63
C LEU A 350 -1.10 1.42 -16.30
N LYS A 351 -0.80 0.80 -15.16
CA LYS A 351 -1.53 -0.39 -14.69
C LYS A 351 -2.93 -0.06 -14.18
N ALA A 352 -3.13 1.17 -13.72
CA ALA A 352 -4.38 1.63 -13.11
C ALA A 352 -5.36 2.28 -14.10
N ILE A 353 -4.89 2.64 -15.29
CA ILE A 353 -5.67 3.39 -16.29
C ILE A 353 -5.93 2.59 -17.56
N ALA A 354 -7.04 2.92 -18.21
CA ALA A 354 -7.33 2.51 -19.60
C ALA A 354 -7.43 3.78 -20.46
N ILE A 355 -6.62 3.89 -21.50
CA ILE A 355 -6.64 5.04 -22.42
C ILE A 355 -7.36 4.62 -23.70
N HIS A 356 -8.42 5.37 -24.04
CA HIS A 356 -9.30 5.10 -25.17
C HIS A 356 -9.24 6.25 -26.17
N ALA A 357 -8.86 5.97 -27.40
CA ALA A 357 -9.05 6.90 -28.52
C ALA A 357 -10.51 6.82 -28.94
N ILE A 358 -11.25 7.91 -28.83
CA ILE A 358 -12.73 7.93 -28.96
C ILE A 358 -13.18 8.63 -30.24
N GLY A 359 -12.50 9.69 -30.65
CA GLY A 359 -12.88 10.57 -31.75
C GLY A 359 -12.72 12.04 -31.35
N ASP A 360 -13.47 12.91 -31.95
CA ASP A 360 -13.37 14.35 -31.73
C ASP A 360 -13.69 14.80 -30.29
N LYS A 361 -13.44 16.07 -30.03
CA LYS A 361 -13.63 16.70 -28.69
C LYS A 361 -15.05 16.52 -28.12
N ASP A 362 -16.08 16.43 -28.98
CA ASP A 362 -17.46 16.25 -28.53
C ASP A 362 -17.72 14.79 -28.17
N ALA A 363 -17.22 13.84 -28.97
CA ALA A 363 -17.29 12.41 -28.70
C ALA A 363 -16.56 12.08 -27.37
N VAL A 364 -15.38 12.64 -27.14
CA VAL A 364 -14.62 12.48 -25.91
C VAL A 364 -15.41 12.97 -24.70
N ARG A 365 -16.00 14.16 -24.78
CA ARG A 365 -16.84 14.74 -23.71
C ARG A 365 -18.05 13.86 -23.38
N GLU A 366 -18.78 13.39 -24.40
CA GLU A 366 -19.94 12.53 -24.19
C GLU A 366 -19.55 11.14 -23.65
N ALA A 367 -18.43 10.57 -24.10
CA ALA A 367 -17.91 9.31 -23.54
C ALA A 367 -17.65 9.41 -22.05
N VAL A 368 -16.99 10.49 -21.58
CA VAL A 368 -16.75 10.71 -20.14
C VAL A 368 -18.07 10.80 -19.38
N LYS A 369 -19.07 11.55 -19.90
CA LYS A 369 -20.39 11.64 -19.24
C LYS A 369 -21.08 10.28 -19.11
N VAL A 370 -21.05 9.46 -20.17
CA VAL A 370 -21.68 8.13 -20.18
C VAL A 370 -20.97 7.21 -19.19
N LEU A 371 -19.63 7.14 -19.24
CA LEU A 371 -18.84 6.31 -18.31
C LEU A 371 -19.11 6.69 -16.85
N ARG A 372 -19.13 7.98 -16.53
CA ARG A 372 -19.41 8.46 -15.15
C ARG A 372 -20.84 8.18 -14.72
N LYS A 373 -21.83 8.25 -15.60
CA LYS A 373 -23.23 7.86 -15.30
C LYS A 373 -23.36 6.37 -14.96
N THR A 374 -22.49 5.52 -15.47
CA THR A 374 -22.44 4.09 -15.13
C THR A 374 -21.65 3.78 -13.85
N GLY A 375 -21.20 4.81 -13.11
CA GLY A 375 -20.45 4.66 -11.88
C GLY A 375 -18.96 4.43 -12.06
N LYS A 376 -18.43 4.47 -13.28
CA LYS A 376 -17.00 4.39 -13.55
C LYS A 376 -16.31 5.74 -13.28
N LYS A 377 -15.05 5.71 -12.85
CA LYS A 377 -14.20 6.89 -12.89
C LYS A 377 -13.75 7.10 -14.31
N ALA A 378 -14.03 8.26 -14.88
CA ALA A 378 -13.59 8.61 -16.22
C ALA A 378 -13.21 10.09 -16.31
N ILE A 379 -12.19 10.40 -17.09
CA ILE A 379 -11.74 11.75 -17.44
C ILE A 379 -11.42 11.82 -18.94
N ALA A 380 -11.33 13.03 -19.45
CA ALA A 380 -10.76 13.27 -20.76
C ALA A 380 -9.39 13.94 -20.66
N VAL A 381 -8.51 13.67 -21.63
CA VAL A 381 -7.36 14.52 -21.94
C VAL A 381 -7.52 14.95 -23.39
N ARG A 382 -7.87 16.23 -23.59
CA ARG A 382 -8.17 16.83 -24.89
C ARG A 382 -6.95 17.53 -25.46
N ASP A 383 -6.99 17.87 -26.71
CA ASP A 383 -5.97 18.68 -27.36
C ASP A 383 -5.81 20.04 -26.69
N ALA A 384 -4.62 20.61 -26.74
CA ALA A 384 -4.28 21.83 -25.98
C ALA A 384 -5.06 23.06 -26.49
N ASP A 385 -5.41 23.11 -27.77
CA ASP A 385 -6.20 24.19 -28.39
C ASP A 385 -7.66 24.23 -27.90
N VAL A 386 -8.18 23.12 -27.39
CA VAL A 386 -9.56 23.05 -26.83
C VAL A 386 -9.61 23.55 -25.39
N GLY A 387 -8.50 23.51 -24.66
CA GLY A 387 -8.38 23.90 -23.25
C GLY A 387 -9.02 22.92 -22.28
N GLN A 388 -8.85 23.16 -20.98
CA GLN A 388 -9.34 22.28 -19.90
C GLN A 388 -10.64 22.78 -19.28
N ASP A 389 -11.44 21.84 -18.74
CA ASP A 389 -12.61 22.07 -17.91
C ASP A 389 -12.65 21.06 -16.78
N ILE A 390 -11.98 21.41 -15.68
CA ILE A 390 -11.80 20.52 -14.52
C ILE A 390 -13.17 20.17 -13.88
N THR A 391 -14.15 21.10 -13.92
CA THR A 391 -15.48 20.88 -13.37
C THR A 391 -16.18 19.70 -14.07
N ASN A 392 -15.98 19.57 -15.37
CA ASN A 392 -16.52 18.48 -16.18
C ASN A 392 -15.55 17.32 -16.38
N HIS A 393 -14.44 17.27 -15.62
CA HIS A 393 -13.41 16.22 -15.71
C HIS A 393 -12.69 16.16 -17.06
N LEU A 394 -12.51 17.31 -17.70
CA LEU A 394 -11.84 17.45 -18.98
C LEU A 394 -10.51 18.17 -18.74
N LEU A 395 -9.42 17.43 -18.82
CA LEU A 395 -8.05 17.94 -18.80
C LEU A 395 -7.60 18.24 -20.24
N SER A 396 -6.46 18.90 -20.43
CA SER A 396 -5.84 19.09 -21.74
C SER A 396 -4.37 18.74 -21.72
N PHE A 397 -3.81 18.40 -22.89
CA PHE A 397 -2.38 18.32 -23.10
C PHE A 397 -1.70 19.67 -22.81
N PRO A 398 -0.42 19.68 -22.43
CA PRO A 398 0.37 20.91 -22.38
C PRO A 398 0.57 21.46 -23.79
N GLY A 399 0.75 22.79 -23.88
CA GLY A 399 0.91 23.48 -25.18
C GLY A 399 -0.27 24.36 -25.54
N SER A 400 -0.41 24.68 -26.81
CA SER A 400 -1.45 25.55 -27.36
C SER A 400 -2.04 25.08 -28.69
N ARG A 401 -1.51 24.00 -29.25
CA ARG A 401 -1.87 23.43 -30.55
C ARG A 401 -2.17 21.93 -30.38
N PRO A 402 -2.76 21.28 -31.40
CA PRO A 402 -2.93 19.83 -31.41
C PRO A 402 -1.60 19.08 -31.17
N PRO A 403 -1.63 17.90 -30.52
CA PRO A 403 -0.44 17.15 -30.14
C PRO A 403 0.53 16.87 -31.29
N GLU A 404 0.03 16.54 -32.49
CA GLU A 404 0.86 16.30 -33.66
C GLU A 404 1.63 17.56 -34.08
N VAL A 405 0.96 18.71 -34.07
CA VAL A 405 1.58 19.98 -34.45
C VAL A 405 2.64 20.40 -33.43
N GLU A 406 2.41 20.16 -32.13
CA GLU A 406 3.39 20.42 -31.08
C GLU A 406 4.62 19.50 -31.22
N VAL A 407 4.39 18.19 -31.43
CA VAL A 407 5.46 17.20 -31.51
C VAL A 407 6.29 17.40 -32.80
N PHE A 408 5.66 17.41 -33.96
CA PHE A 408 6.39 17.52 -35.24
C PHE A 408 6.94 18.93 -35.50
N GLY A 409 6.33 19.97 -34.94
CA GLY A 409 6.85 21.34 -34.97
C GLY A 409 8.04 21.60 -34.05
N ASN A 410 8.40 20.63 -33.21
CA ASN A 410 9.51 20.77 -32.28
C ASN A 410 10.87 20.65 -33.01
N ILE A 411 11.77 21.61 -32.79
CA ILE A 411 13.09 21.70 -33.47
C ILE A 411 13.92 20.42 -33.23
N THR A 412 13.88 19.85 -32.02
CA THR A 412 14.65 18.63 -31.71
C THR A 412 14.12 17.42 -32.46
N VAL A 413 12.78 17.29 -32.56
CA VAL A 413 12.13 16.22 -33.32
C VAL A 413 12.45 16.34 -34.81
N ALA A 414 12.32 17.56 -35.36
CA ALA A 414 12.63 17.84 -36.76
C ALA A 414 14.11 17.49 -37.10
N ALA A 415 15.05 17.90 -36.26
CA ALA A 415 16.46 17.56 -36.42
C ALA A 415 16.72 16.05 -36.37
N SER A 416 16.08 15.34 -35.43
CA SER A 416 16.24 13.89 -35.26
C SER A 416 15.65 13.08 -36.42
N ILE A 417 14.52 13.52 -36.98
CA ILE A 417 13.92 12.89 -38.17
C ILE A 417 14.79 13.13 -39.40
N LYS A 418 15.32 14.36 -39.56
CA LYS A 418 16.26 14.68 -40.63
C LYS A 418 17.53 13.84 -40.55
N GLU A 419 18.10 13.68 -39.34
CA GLU A 419 19.29 12.86 -39.11
C GLU A 419 19.06 11.39 -39.44
N LYS A 420 17.93 10.83 -39.01
CA LYS A 420 17.68 9.38 -39.12
C LYS A 420 17.12 8.98 -40.48
N TYR A 421 16.23 9.78 -41.06
CA TYR A 421 15.49 9.44 -42.27
C TYR A 421 15.82 10.32 -43.47
N GLY A 422 16.60 11.38 -43.29
CA GLY A 422 16.97 12.34 -44.35
C GLY A 422 15.86 13.30 -44.76
N ILE A 423 14.74 13.36 -44.03
CA ILE A 423 13.52 14.10 -44.38
C ILE A 423 13.49 15.44 -43.65
N ASP A 424 13.23 16.51 -44.39
CA ASP A 424 13.01 17.85 -43.86
C ASP A 424 11.54 18.08 -43.55
N ILE A 425 11.16 18.00 -42.28
CA ILE A 425 9.76 18.15 -41.85
C ILE A 425 9.22 19.54 -42.17
N SER A 426 10.04 20.61 -42.12
CA SER A 426 9.56 21.96 -42.36
C SER A 426 8.96 22.09 -43.77
N TRP A 427 9.56 21.39 -44.72
CA TRP A 427 9.02 21.35 -46.08
C TRP A 427 7.67 20.58 -46.18
N ILE A 428 7.51 19.49 -45.36
CA ILE A 428 6.23 18.76 -45.35
C ILE A 428 5.13 19.61 -44.69
N LEU A 429 5.42 20.34 -43.65
CA LEU A 429 4.45 21.20 -42.94
C LEU A 429 4.04 22.44 -43.74
N GLU A 430 4.84 22.86 -44.71
CA GLU A 430 4.54 24.01 -45.60
C GLU A 430 3.72 23.61 -46.83
N ARG A 431 3.47 22.31 -47.06
CA ARG A 431 2.73 21.84 -48.22
C ARG A 431 1.22 22.05 -48.04
N ASP A 432 0.58 22.58 -49.06
CA ASP A 432 -0.89 22.83 -49.10
C ASP A 432 -1.74 21.56 -48.98
N ASP A 433 -1.19 20.39 -49.31
CA ASP A 433 -1.86 19.10 -49.21
C ASP A 433 -1.85 18.48 -47.80
N VAL A 434 -1.09 19.05 -46.87
CA VAL A 434 -1.01 18.65 -45.45
C VAL A 434 -1.88 19.57 -44.57
N ASN A 435 -3.12 19.86 -45.01
CA ASN A 435 -4.05 20.66 -44.22
C ASN A 435 -4.62 19.91 -42.99
N ASP A 436 -4.46 18.60 -42.96
CA ASP A 436 -4.91 17.72 -41.87
C ASP A 436 -3.72 17.29 -41.05
N HIS A 437 -3.59 17.87 -39.84
CA HIS A 437 -2.46 17.59 -38.92
C HIS A 437 -2.37 16.11 -38.53
N HIS A 438 -3.50 15.35 -38.56
CA HIS A 438 -3.50 13.91 -38.30
C HIS A 438 -2.74 13.09 -39.35
N LYS A 439 -2.44 13.65 -40.51
CA LYS A 439 -1.70 13.00 -41.60
C LYS A 439 -0.23 13.32 -41.66
N ILE A 440 0.28 14.17 -40.78
CA ILE A 440 1.71 14.54 -40.78
C ILE A 440 2.61 13.29 -40.65
N ALA A 441 2.26 12.38 -39.75
CA ALA A 441 3.03 11.14 -39.57
C ALA A 441 2.95 10.22 -40.78
N GLU A 442 1.79 10.12 -41.44
CA GLU A 442 1.59 9.34 -42.67
C GLU A 442 2.47 9.87 -43.81
N HIS A 443 2.49 11.19 -44.03
CA HIS A 443 3.35 11.81 -45.05
C HIS A 443 4.83 11.56 -44.80
N ILE A 444 5.29 11.72 -43.57
CA ILE A 444 6.68 11.44 -43.21
C ILE A 444 7.02 9.96 -43.40
N ALA A 445 6.11 9.07 -42.99
CA ALA A 445 6.29 7.62 -43.10
C ALA A 445 6.38 7.18 -44.58
N SER A 446 5.53 7.76 -45.44
CA SER A 446 5.57 7.51 -46.87
C SER A 446 6.89 7.92 -47.52
N GLU A 447 7.43 9.09 -47.17
CA GLU A 447 8.75 9.55 -47.67
C GLU A 447 9.92 8.77 -47.08
N ALA A 448 9.75 8.27 -45.84
CA ALA A 448 10.76 7.47 -45.14
C ALA A 448 10.73 5.98 -45.50
N GLU A 449 9.82 5.54 -46.37
CA GLU A 449 9.55 4.15 -46.70
C GLU A 449 9.38 3.24 -45.48
N THR A 450 8.64 3.73 -44.45
CA THR A 450 8.42 3.04 -43.19
C THR A 450 6.95 3.10 -42.76
N GLU A 451 6.62 2.40 -41.64
CA GLU A 451 5.26 2.42 -41.10
C GLU A 451 5.01 3.69 -40.28
N GLU A 452 3.80 4.23 -40.35
CA GLU A 452 3.38 5.43 -39.61
C GLU A 452 3.58 5.35 -38.12
N GLU A 453 3.32 4.20 -37.52
CA GLU A 453 3.48 3.96 -36.07
C GLU A 453 4.92 4.10 -35.61
N VAL A 454 5.89 3.75 -36.48
CA VAL A 454 7.33 3.91 -36.24
C VAL A 454 7.69 5.40 -36.17
N ILE A 455 7.16 6.21 -37.08
CA ILE A 455 7.38 7.67 -37.08
C ILE A 455 6.74 8.32 -35.86
N ARG A 456 5.49 7.97 -35.54
CA ARG A 456 4.78 8.47 -34.34
C ARG A 456 5.55 8.18 -33.06
N THR A 457 5.94 6.95 -32.86
CA THR A 457 6.65 6.53 -31.65
C THR A 457 8.01 7.22 -31.55
N PHE A 458 8.78 7.24 -32.63
CA PHE A 458 10.09 7.91 -32.67
C PHE A 458 9.98 9.41 -32.37
N ALA A 459 9.02 10.11 -33.01
CA ALA A 459 8.84 11.53 -32.77
C ALA A 459 8.45 11.86 -31.33
N ILE A 460 7.52 11.07 -30.76
CA ILE A 460 7.06 11.22 -29.36
C ILE A 460 8.20 10.98 -28.39
N GLU A 461 9.03 9.95 -28.58
CA GLU A 461 10.19 9.68 -27.71
C GLU A 461 11.16 10.86 -27.73
N ARG A 462 11.53 11.38 -28.91
CA ARG A 462 12.42 12.54 -29.03
C ARG A 462 11.85 13.82 -28.43
N TYR A 463 10.53 14.02 -28.58
CA TYR A 463 9.83 15.14 -27.97
C TYR A 463 9.88 15.10 -26.46
N LEU A 464 9.56 13.95 -25.86
CA LEU A 464 9.51 13.77 -24.41
C LEU A 464 10.90 13.83 -23.74
N GLU A 465 11.99 13.51 -24.44
CA GLU A 465 13.35 13.68 -23.90
C GLU A 465 13.64 15.12 -23.44
N LYS A 466 12.99 16.12 -24.02
CA LYS A 466 13.21 17.54 -23.73
C LYS A 466 12.09 18.18 -22.93
N ILE A 467 10.85 17.72 -23.10
CA ILE A 467 9.64 18.42 -22.64
C ILE A 467 8.89 17.61 -21.57
N THR A 468 9.51 16.57 -21.02
CA THR A 468 8.85 15.71 -20.01
C THR A 468 8.29 16.49 -18.82
N THR A 469 8.94 17.60 -18.42
CA THR A 469 8.52 18.41 -17.27
C THR A 469 7.20 19.16 -17.50
N GLU A 470 6.85 19.46 -18.75
CA GLU A 470 5.58 20.13 -19.09
C GLU A 470 4.35 19.24 -18.82
N PHE A 471 4.55 17.91 -18.79
CA PHE A 471 3.51 16.94 -18.47
C PHE A 471 3.31 16.74 -16.96
N ASP A 472 4.15 17.31 -16.10
CA ASP A 472 4.08 17.07 -14.65
C ASP A 472 2.74 17.48 -14.05
N GLU A 473 2.18 18.61 -14.46
CA GLU A 473 0.88 19.08 -13.99
C GLU A 473 -0.26 18.19 -14.47
N LEU A 474 -0.25 17.79 -15.75
CA LEU A 474 -1.24 16.88 -16.31
C LEU A 474 -1.23 15.52 -15.58
N ILE A 475 -0.05 14.93 -15.41
CA ILE A 475 0.10 13.63 -14.73
C ILE A 475 -0.34 13.73 -13.27
N LYS A 476 0.02 14.80 -12.57
CA LYS A 476 -0.43 15.07 -11.20
C LYS A 476 -1.95 15.22 -11.10
N ASN A 477 -2.57 15.86 -12.08
CA ASN A 477 -4.02 15.97 -12.15
C ASN A 477 -4.68 14.59 -12.41
N ILE A 478 -4.09 13.74 -13.26
CA ILE A 478 -4.56 12.36 -13.46
C ILE A 478 -4.46 11.55 -12.15
N GLU A 479 -3.38 11.70 -11.38
CA GLU A 479 -3.20 11.01 -10.08
C GLU A 479 -4.27 11.36 -9.05
N ILE A 480 -4.86 12.55 -9.10
CA ILE A 480 -5.95 12.95 -8.20
C ILE A 480 -7.20 12.08 -8.42
N TYR A 481 -7.42 11.58 -9.64
CA TYR A 481 -8.56 10.73 -9.98
C TYR A 481 -8.33 9.24 -9.65
N LEU A 482 -7.12 8.82 -9.42
CA LEU A 482 -6.76 7.46 -8.97
C LEU A 482 -6.93 7.30 -7.47
#